data_62aeb92e9ff317145913d785110ba286
#
_entry.id   62aeb92e9ff317145913d785110ba286
#
_cell.length_a   1.000
_cell.length_b   1.000
_cell.length_c   1.000
_cell.angle_alpha   90.00
_cell.angle_beta   90.00
_cell.angle_gamma   90.00
#
_symmetry.space_group_name_H-M   'P 1'
#
loop_
_entity.id
_entity.type
_entity.pdbx_description
1 polymer ?
#
loop_
_entity_poly.entity_id
_entity_poly.type
_entity_poly.pdbx_seq_one_letter_code
_entity_poly.pdbx_strand_id
1 'polypeptide(L)'
;MLYSKEIVKHFKNPKNVGRIKNADAIGEAGNLLCGDIMRIYLKIKERKGKKIISDIKGEVFGCLVAIANTSILTTMVKGKSLKNALKIKKDDLIKKLGGYKKIPPIKIHCSILALDALHEAIYNYFKKNNLPIPKEIEKEHKKVKKTLETIEKRHREFVEMERKFLK
;
A
#
# COMPACT_ATOMS: atom_id res chain seq x y z
N MET A 1 20.57 -15.62 8.19
CA MET A 1 20.00 -14.63 7.27
C MET A 1 19.05 -13.73 8.04
N LEU A 2 19.20 -12.42 7.91
CA LEU A 2 18.36 -11.43 8.58
C LEU A 2 16.90 -11.47 8.07
N TYR A 3 16.69 -11.74 6.79
CA TYR A 3 15.40 -11.82 6.12
C TYR A 3 15.05 -13.25 5.68
N SER A 4 13.75 -13.55 5.60
CA SER A 4 13.28 -14.83 5.06
C SER A 4 13.61 -15.00 3.57
N LYS A 5 13.62 -16.26 3.10
CA LYS A 5 13.75 -16.55 1.66
C LYS A 5 12.61 -15.91 0.85
N GLU A 6 11.40 -15.83 1.41
CA GLU A 6 10.24 -15.22 0.75
C GLU A 6 10.39 -13.71 0.59
N ILE A 7 10.88 -13.00 1.62
CA ILE A 7 11.19 -11.57 1.51
C ILE A 7 12.20 -11.32 0.40
N VAL A 8 13.32 -12.07 0.40
CA VAL A 8 14.37 -11.93 -0.62
C VAL A 8 13.85 -12.25 -2.03
N LYS A 9 13.03 -13.31 -2.16
CA LYS A 9 12.40 -13.69 -3.43
C LYS A 9 11.50 -12.60 -3.99
N HIS A 10 10.60 -12.05 -3.15
CA HIS A 10 9.69 -10.97 -3.54
C HIS A 10 10.41 -9.64 -3.80
N PHE A 11 11.53 -9.39 -3.15
CA PHE A 11 12.38 -8.24 -3.44
C PHE A 11 13.10 -8.38 -4.78
N LYS A 12 13.73 -9.52 -5.04
CA LYS A 12 14.49 -9.76 -6.29
C LYS A 12 13.60 -9.86 -7.54
N ASN A 13 12.39 -10.40 -7.37
CA ASN A 13 11.44 -10.57 -8.47
C ASN A 13 10.02 -10.20 -8.01
N PRO A 14 9.78 -8.90 -7.79
CA PRO A 14 8.50 -8.43 -7.27
C PRO A 14 7.39 -8.63 -8.31
N LYS A 15 6.22 -9.04 -7.83
CA LYS A 15 5.02 -9.29 -8.65
C LYS A 15 4.18 -8.03 -8.73
N ASN A 16 3.50 -7.86 -9.87
CA ASN A 16 2.53 -6.80 -10.12
C ASN A 16 3.11 -5.39 -9.87
N VAL A 17 4.35 -5.15 -10.26
CA VAL A 17 5.00 -3.83 -10.16
C VAL A 17 4.55 -2.92 -11.30
N GLY A 18 4.48 -1.62 -11.01
CA GLY A 18 4.21 -0.57 -12.00
C GLY A 18 2.81 0.00 -11.88
N ARG A 19 2.34 0.60 -12.98
CA ARG A 19 1.07 1.35 -13.07
C ARG A 19 0.04 0.61 -13.89
N ILE A 20 -1.24 0.89 -13.60
CA ILE A 20 -2.35 0.58 -14.50
C ILE A 20 -2.80 1.90 -15.12
N LYS A 21 -2.60 2.07 -16.42
CA LYS A 21 -2.87 3.33 -17.13
C LYS A 21 -4.32 3.82 -16.95
N ASN A 22 -5.27 2.90 -17.00
CA ASN A 22 -6.69 3.18 -16.83
C ASN A 22 -7.21 2.53 -15.54
N ALA A 23 -6.55 2.79 -14.40
CA ALA A 23 -6.99 2.29 -13.10
C ALA A 23 -8.37 2.85 -12.74
N ASP A 24 -9.21 2.01 -12.16
CA ASP A 24 -10.52 2.44 -11.66
C ASP A 24 -10.39 3.19 -10.34
N ALA A 25 -9.33 2.87 -9.57
CA ALA A 25 -8.95 3.60 -8.37
C ALA A 25 -7.45 3.50 -8.09
N ILE A 26 -6.94 4.51 -7.40
CA ILE A 26 -5.55 4.61 -6.95
C ILE A 26 -5.59 4.99 -5.47
N GLY A 27 -4.74 4.35 -4.66
CA GLY A 27 -4.52 4.70 -3.27
C GLY A 27 -3.05 4.88 -2.99
N GLU A 28 -2.72 5.84 -2.16
CA GLU A 28 -1.36 6.14 -1.74
C GLU A 28 -1.28 6.22 -0.21
N ALA A 29 -0.22 5.68 0.35
CA ALA A 29 0.08 5.80 1.76
C ALA A 29 1.58 6.04 1.95
N GLY A 30 1.92 6.77 3.01
CA GLY A 30 3.29 7.10 3.37
C GLY A 30 3.56 6.85 4.85
N ASN A 31 4.82 6.67 5.21
CA ASN A 31 5.25 6.52 6.59
C ASN A 31 6.23 7.63 6.98
N LEU A 32 5.91 8.36 8.06
CA LEU A 32 6.68 9.50 8.53
C LEU A 32 8.06 9.14 9.10
N LEU A 33 8.24 7.91 9.58
CA LEU A 33 9.47 7.50 10.25
C LEU A 33 10.56 7.07 9.27
N CYS A 34 10.18 6.40 8.17
CA CYS A 34 11.13 5.87 7.20
C CYS A 34 11.07 6.55 5.82
N GLY A 35 10.07 7.41 5.58
CA GLY A 35 9.86 8.05 4.28
C GLY A 35 9.38 7.12 3.16
N ASP A 36 9.07 5.85 3.48
CA ASP A 36 8.54 4.91 2.49
C ASP A 36 7.17 5.40 2.00
N ILE A 37 6.93 5.34 0.68
CA ILE A 37 5.66 5.67 0.03
C ILE A 37 5.25 4.48 -0.83
N MET A 38 3.98 4.09 -0.75
CA MET A 38 3.39 3.04 -1.57
C MET A 38 2.16 3.57 -2.29
N ARG A 39 2.03 3.20 -3.56
CA ARG A 39 0.87 3.52 -4.40
C ARG A 39 0.32 2.24 -5.00
N ILE A 40 -0.99 2.02 -4.84
CA ILE A 40 -1.71 0.86 -5.36
C ILE A 40 -2.69 1.31 -6.43
N TYR A 41 -2.68 0.62 -7.55
CA TYR A 41 -3.58 0.80 -8.69
C TYR A 41 -4.51 -0.39 -8.78
N LEU A 42 -5.82 -0.16 -8.85
CA LEU A 42 -6.84 -1.19 -8.94
C LEU A 42 -7.58 -1.12 -10.27
N LYS A 43 -7.78 -2.28 -10.89
CA LYS A 43 -8.76 -2.51 -11.94
C LYS A 43 -9.87 -3.40 -11.40
N ILE A 44 -11.11 -2.97 -11.52
CA ILE A 44 -12.26 -3.63 -10.88
C ILE A 44 -13.26 -4.03 -11.95
N LYS A 45 -13.73 -5.27 -11.83
CA LYS A 45 -14.80 -5.82 -12.70
C LYS A 45 -15.96 -6.30 -11.83
N GLU A 46 -17.17 -6.14 -12.33
CA GLU A 46 -18.32 -6.75 -11.69
C GLU A 46 -18.48 -8.19 -12.19
N ARG A 47 -18.66 -9.13 -11.27
CA ARG A 47 -18.96 -10.53 -11.57
C ARG A 47 -19.95 -11.07 -10.56
N LYS A 48 -21.12 -11.52 -11.03
CA LYS A 48 -22.20 -12.07 -10.19
C LYS A 48 -22.56 -11.12 -9.02
N GLY A 49 -22.75 -9.81 -9.31
CA GLY A 49 -23.09 -8.79 -8.33
C GLY A 49 -21.97 -8.43 -7.34
N LYS A 50 -20.75 -8.94 -7.55
CA LYS A 50 -19.58 -8.65 -6.69
C LYS A 50 -18.54 -7.82 -7.43
N LYS A 51 -17.99 -6.81 -6.79
CA LYS A 51 -16.86 -6.02 -7.28
C LYS A 51 -15.57 -6.80 -7.03
N ILE A 52 -14.91 -7.27 -8.09
CA ILE A 52 -13.70 -8.11 -8.06
C ILE A 52 -12.50 -7.30 -8.54
N ILE A 53 -11.39 -7.38 -7.82
CA ILE A 53 -10.10 -6.83 -8.23
C ILE A 53 -9.57 -7.70 -9.39
N SER A 54 -9.84 -7.27 -10.62
CA SER A 54 -9.44 -8.01 -11.82
C SER A 54 -7.96 -7.86 -12.13
N ASP A 55 -7.39 -6.70 -11.81
CA ASP A 55 -5.95 -6.43 -11.85
C ASP A 55 -5.54 -5.47 -10.75
N ILE A 56 -4.29 -5.59 -10.32
CA ILE A 56 -3.69 -4.75 -9.30
C ILE A 56 -2.20 -4.60 -9.60
N LYS A 57 -1.69 -3.38 -9.45
CA LYS A 57 -0.25 -3.10 -9.49
C LYS A 57 0.14 -2.16 -8.37
N GLY A 58 1.42 -2.17 -8.01
CA GLY A 58 1.98 -1.30 -6.99
C GLY A 58 3.28 -0.65 -7.41
N GLU A 59 3.44 0.61 -7.02
CA GLU A 59 4.71 1.33 -7.04
C GLU A 59 5.15 1.57 -5.59
N VAL A 60 6.43 1.40 -5.35
CA VAL A 60 7.03 1.58 -4.01
C VAL A 60 8.28 2.42 -4.12
N PHE A 61 8.31 3.50 -3.38
CA PHE A 61 9.54 4.18 -3.02
C PHE A 61 9.83 3.83 -1.56
N GLY A 62 10.78 2.91 -1.33
CA GLY A 62 10.98 2.39 0.01
C GLY A 62 11.98 1.24 0.10
N CYS A 63 12.03 0.64 1.26
CA CYS A 63 13.00 -0.39 1.59
C CYS A 63 12.64 -1.77 0.99
N LEU A 64 13.58 -2.71 1.08
CA LEU A 64 13.43 -4.11 0.65
C LEU A 64 12.14 -4.76 1.20
N VAL A 65 11.81 -4.52 2.48
CA VAL A 65 10.62 -5.08 3.12
C VAL A 65 9.34 -4.43 2.57
N ALA A 66 9.38 -3.14 2.25
CA ALA A 66 8.26 -2.43 1.64
C ALA A 66 7.92 -3.01 0.25
N ILE A 67 8.95 -3.23 -0.59
CA ILE A 67 8.80 -3.85 -1.92
C ILE A 67 8.23 -5.27 -1.79
N ALA A 68 8.76 -6.08 -0.87
CA ALA A 68 8.28 -7.45 -0.66
C ALA A 68 6.82 -7.49 -0.17
N ASN A 69 6.43 -6.58 0.75
CA ASN A 69 5.04 -6.47 1.22
C ASN A 69 4.07 -6.10 0.09
N THR A 70 4.41 -5.11 -0.74
CA THR A 70 3.56 -4.73 -1.86
C THR A 70 3.42 -5.88 -2.85
N SER A 71 4.52 -6.56 -3.17
CA SER A 71 4.52 -7.72 -4.06
C SER A 71 3.62 -8.85 -3.54
N ILE A 72 3.72 -9.21 -2.25
CA ILE A 72 2.90 -10.27 -1.66
C ILE A 72 1.43 -9.85 -1.56
N LEU A 73 1.16 -8.61 -1.12
CA LEU A 73 -0.21 -8.08 -1.02
C LEU A 73 -0.93 -8.16 -2.36
N THR A 74 -0.29 -7.68 -3.43
CA THR A 74 -0.90 -7.68 -4.77
C THR A 74 -1.23 -9.09 -5.25
N THR A 75 -0.41 -10.10 -4.95
CA THR A 75 -0.71 -11.50 -5.27
C THR A 75 -1.85 -12.06 -4.43
N MET A 76 -1.97 -11.62 -3.16
CA MET A 76 -3.04 -12.09 -2.26
C MET A 76 -4.40 -11.53 -2.62
N VAL A 77 -4.49 -10.30 -3.14
CA VAL A 77 -5.78 -9.62 -3.39
C VAL A 77 -6.26 -9.73 -4.82
N LYS A 78 -5.39 -9.98 -5.79
CA LYS A 78 -5.78 -10.18 -7.20
C LYS A 78 -6.80 -11.30 -7.31
N GLY A 79 -7.93 -11.04 -7.96
CA GLY A 79 -9.05 -11.97 -8.08
C GLY A 79 -10.02 -12.01 -6.89
N LYS A 80 -9.74 -11.32 -5.79
CA LYS A 80 -10.67 -11.22 -4.65
C LYS A 80 -11.71 -10.13 -4.86
N SER A 81 -12.86 -10.28 -4.18
CA SER A 81 -13.81 -9.19 -4.06
C SER A 81 -13.25 -8.09 -3.15
N LEU A 82 -13.69 -6.84 -3.34
CA LEU A 82 -13.32 -5.73 -2.45
C LEU A 82 -13.58 -6.06 -0.98
N LYS A 83 -14.75 -6.65 -0.67
CA LYS A 83 -15.10 -7.10 0.68
C LYS A 83 -14.09 -8.10 1.25
N ASN A 84 -13.56 -9.02 0.44
CA ASN A 84 -12.58 -10.01 0.89
C ASN A 84 -11.16 -9.43 0.94
N ALA A 85 -10.83 -8.47 0.09
CA ALA A 85 -9.57 -7.75 0.14
C ALA A 85 -9.43 -6.94 1.45
N LEU A 86 -10.51 -6.28 1.89
CA LEU A 86 -10.56 -5.54 3.16
C LEU A 86 -10.41 -6.42 4.42
N LYS A 87 -10.58 -7.73 4.32
CA LYS A 87 -10.41 -8.66 5.46
C LYS A 87 -8.95 -9.07 5.68
N ILE A 88 -8.06 -8.76 4.75
CA ILE A 88 -6.63 -9.10 4.88
C ILE A 88 -6.01 -8.22 5.96
N LYS A 89 -5.31 -8.86 6.90
CA LYS A 89 -4.65 -8.20 8.02
C LYS A 89 -3.13 -8.20 7.84
N LYS A 90 -2.45 -7.34 8.61
CA LYS A 90 -0.98 -7.30 8.64
C LYS A 90 -0.34 -8.66 8.94
N ASP A 91 -0.99 -9.43 9.82
CA ASP A 91 -0.51 -10.74 10.24
C ASP A 91 -0.52 -11.75 9.07
N ASP A 92 -1.48 -11.63 8.15
CA ASP A 92 -1.54 -12.47 6.95
C ASP A 92 -0.34 -12.19 6.02
N LEU A 93 0.02 -10.91 5.85
CA LEU A 93 1.21 -10.50 5.09
C LEU A 93 2.49 -11.00 5.75
N ILE A 94 2.63 -10.74 7.07
CA ILE A 94 3.79 -11.14 7.86
C ILE A 94 3.98 -12.66 7.81
N LYS A 95 2.90 -13.43 7.96
CA LYS A 95 2.92 -14.88 7.88
C LYS A 95 3.39 -15.37 6.51
N LYS A 96 2.91 -14.77 5.43
CA LYS A 96 3.32 -15.06 4.04
C LYS A 96 4.78 -14.70 3.77
N LEU A 97 5.31 -13.69 4.45
CA LEU A 97 6.71 -13.26 4.36
C LEU A 97 7.66 -14.05 5.28
N GLY A 98 7.20 -15.12 5.93
CA GLY A 98 8.03 -16.01 6.75
C GLY A 98 7.90 -15.80 8.26
N GLY A 99 6.94 -14.98 8.70
CA GLY A 99 6.60 -14.76 10.10
C GLY A 99 7.40 -13.64 10.78
N TYR A 100 6.94 -13.26 11.96
CA TYR A 100 7.50 -12.15 12.76
C TYR A 100 9.01 -12.28 13.05
N LYS A 101 9.49 -13.51 13.29
CA LYS A 101 10.92 -13.77 13.57
C LYS A 101 11.85 -13.50 12.38
N LYS A 102 11.28 -13.30 11.19
CA LYS A 102 12.02 -13.08 9.93
C LYS A 102 11.88 -11.67 9.36
N ILE A 103 11.23 -10.78 10.11
CA ILE A 103 11.10 -9.36 9.78
C ILE A 103 11.65 -8.57 10.98
N PRO A 104 12.63 -7.69 10.79
CA PRO A 104 13.08 -6.81 11.86
C PRO A 104 11.90 -6.04 12.46
N PRO A 105 11.77 -5.93 13.79
CA PRO A 105 10.63 -5.25 14.43
C PRO A 105 10.36 -3.86 13.88
N ILE A 106 11.43 -3.10 13.63
CA ILE A 106 11.36 -1.76 13.03
C ILE A 106 10.76 -1.74 11.59
N LYS A 107 10.67 -2.89 10.91
CA LYS A 107 10.13 -3.03 9.55
C LYS A 107 8.71 -3.61 9.50
N ILE A 108 8.12 -3.93 10.63
CA ILE A 108 6.72 -4.43 10.71
C ILE A 108 5.73 -3.40 10.17
N HIS A 109 6.02 -2.10 10.32
CA HIS A 109 5.19 -1.03 9.78
C HIS A 109 5.03 -1.08 8.25
N CYS A 110 5.96 -1.69 7.50
CA CYS A 110 5.84 -1.82 6.04
C CYS A 110 4.63 -2.69 5.64
N SER A 111 4.22 -3.65 6.48
CA SER A 111 3.01 -4.45 6.25
C SER A 111 1.73 -3.63 6.48
N ILE A 112 1.74 -2.71 7.45
CA ILE A 112 0.64 -1.77 7.69
C ILE A 112 0.54 -0.80 6.53
N LEU A 113 1.65 -0.22 6.09
CA LEU A 113 1.71 0.73 5.00
C LEU A 113 1.13 0.15 3.69
N ALA A 114 1.44 -1.13 3.40
CA ALA A 114 0.91 -1.81 2.23
C ALA A 114 -0.63 -1.97 2.28
N LEU A 115 -1.18 -2.27 3.46
CA LEU A 115 -2.63 -2.33 3.68
C LEU A 115 -3.26 -0.94 3.61
N ASP A 116 -2.65 0.06 4.22
CA ASP A 116 -3.15 1.44 4.17
C ASP A 116 -3.29 1.93 2.72
N ALA A 117 -2.30 1.65 1.86
CA ALA A 117 -2.37 1.99 0.43
C ALA A 117 -3.48 1.21 -0.31
N LEU A 118 -3.72 -0.06 0.02
CA LEU A 118 -4.82 -0.85 -0.55
C LEU A 118 -6.19 -0.31 -0.09
N HIS A 119 -6.34 -0.03 1.21
CA HIS A 119 -7.58 0.50 1.79
C HIS A 119 -7.90 1.88 1.21
N GLU A 120 -6.90 2.72 1.01
CA GLU A 120 -7.04 4.02 0.36
C GLU A 120 -7.51 3.88 -1.10
N ALA A 121 -6.98 2.92 -1.85
CA ALA A 121 -7.44 2.64 -3.21
C ALA A 121 -8.91 2.18 -3.23
N ILE A 122 -9.31 1.31 -2.29
CA ILE A 122 -10.69 0.84 -2.18
C ILE A 122 -11.62 1.98 -1.72
N TYR A 123 -11.19 2.82 -0.78
CA TYR A 123 -11.92 4.03 -0.37
C TYR A 123 -12.20 4.94 -1.56
N ASN A 124 -11.18 5.24 -2.36
CA ASN A 124 -11.29 6.10 -3.53
C ASN A 124 -12.22 5.50 -4.60
N TYR A 125 -12.21 4.17 -4.75
CA TYR A 125 -13.18 3.49 -5.60
C TYR A 125 -14.62 3.67 -5.12
N PHE A 126 -14.88 3.46 -3.82
CA PHE A 126 -16.22 3.64 -3.25
C PHE A 126 -16.71 5.08 -3.40
N LYS A 127 -15.86 6.04 -3.07
CA LYS A 127 -16.17 7.47 -3.18
C LYS A 127 -16.50 7.88 -4.62
N LYS A 128 -15.67 7.46 -5.59
CA LYS A 128 -15.86 7.78 -7.02
C LYS A 128 -17.16 7.21 -7.59
N ASN A 129 -17.59 6.06 -7.08
CA ASN A 129 -18.81 5.37 -7.56
C ASN A 129 -20.03 5.59 -6.66
N ASN A 130 -19.99 6.53 -5.72
CA ASN A 130 -21.07 6.84 -4.76
C ASN A 130 -21.58 5.60 -4.00
N LEU A 131 -20.64 4.68 -3.65
CA LEU A 131 -20.96 3.48 -2.89
C LEU A 131 -20.84 3.75 -1.39
N PRO A 132 -21.60 3.03 -0.54
CA PRO A 132 -21.51 3.19 0.92
C PRO A 132 -20.10 2.80 1.41
N ILE A 133 -19.46 3.72 2.13
CA ILE A 133 -18.09 3.53 2.66
C ILE A 133 -18.21 2.95 4.07
N PRO A 134 -17.55 1.81 4.38
CA PRO A 134 -17.48 1.29 5.74
C PRO A 134 -16.79 2.30 6.69
N LYS A 135 -17.33 2.48 7.90
CA LYS A 135 -16.82 3.45 8.90
C LYS A 135 -15.34 3.24 9.24
N GLU A 136 -14.88 1.98 9.26
CA GLU A 136 -13.48 1.63 9.53
C GLU A 136 -12.54 2.18 8.44
N ILE A 137 -12.93 2.01 7.17
CA ILE A 137 -12.16 2.51 6.02
C ILE A 137 -12.14 4.05 5.98
N GLU A 138 -13.24 4.69 6.34
CA GLU A 138 -13.29 6.16 6.44
C GLU A 138 -12.34 6.69 7.54
N LYS A 139 -12.26 5.99 8.68
CA LYS A 139 -11.33 6.33 9.76
C LYS A 139 -9.87 6.16 9.33
N GLU A 140 -9.56 5.07 8.63
CA GLU A 140 -8.23 4.80 8.09
C GLU A 140 -7.83 5.86 7.05
N HIS A 141 -8.73 6.22 6.13
CA HIS A 141 -8.53 7.30 5.17
C HIS A 141 -8.13 8.62 5.84
N LYS A 142 -8.85 9.05 6.88
CA LYS A 142 -8.51 10.29 7.61
C LYS A 142 -7.10 10.25 8.19
N LYS A 143 -6.66 9.09 8.70
CA LYS A 143 -5.31 8.89 9.23
C LYS A 143 -4.25 8.94 8.13
N VAL A 144 -4.47 8.22 7.03
CA VAL A 144 -3.54 8.18 5.88
C VAL A 144 -3.39 9.58 5.29
N LYS A 145 -4.49 10.28 5.06
CA LYS A 145 -4.50 11.66 4.53
C LYS A 145 -3.67 12.61 5.40
N LYS A 146 -3.89 12.62 6.73
CA LYS A 146 -3.11 13.43 7.66
C LYS A 146 -1.61 13.12 7.61
N THR A 147 -1.26 11.84 7.46
CA THR A 147 0.15 11.41 7.35
C THR A 147 0.78 11.93 6.06
N LEU A 148 0.10 11.79 4.92
CA LEU A 148 0.59 12.28 3.63
C LEU A 148 0.75 13.81 3.62
N GLU A 149 -0.22 14.56 4.12
CA GLU A 149 -0.13 16.03 4.27
C GLU A 149 1.10 16.45 5.11
N THR A 150 1.41 15.70 6.16
CA THR A 150 2.59 15.96 7.00
C THR A 150 3.89 15.66 6.26
N ILE A 151 3.94 14.58 5.47
CA ILE A 151 5.11 14.24 4.62
C ILE A 151 5.34 15.33 3.59
N GLU A 152 4.30 15.76 2.88
CA GLU A 152 4.38 16.83 1.87
C GLU A 152 4.85 18.16 2.46
N LYS A 153 4.34 18.52 3.65
CA LYS A 153 4.77 19.72 4.36
C LYS A 153 6.26 19.68 4.68
N ARG A 154 6.74 18.59 5.27
CA ARG A 154 8.17 18.40 5.58
C ARG A 154 9.05 18.44 4.34
N HIS A 155 8.60 17.84 3.25
CA HIS A 155 9.35 17.87 2.00
C HIS A 155 9.46 19.28 1.43
N ARG A 156 8.37 20.08 1.46
CA ARG A 156 8.41 21.49 1.05
C ARG A 156 9.39 22.32 1.92
N GLU A 157 9.31 22.17 3.24
CA GLU A 157 10.21 22.85 4.18
C GLU A 157 11.69 22.51 3.89
N PHE A 158 11.98 21.25 3.59
CA PHE A 158 13.33 20.79 3.25
C PHE A 158 13.82 21.44 1.94
N VAL A 159 13.01 21.42 0.89
CA VAL A 159 13.35 22.05 -0.41
C VAL A 159 13.56 23.57 -0.28
N GLU A 160 12.75 24.25 0.53
CA GLU A 160 12.93 25.68 0.80
C GLU A 160 14.23 25.95 1.56
N MET A 161 14.59 25.10 2.50
CA MET A 161 15.86 25.21 3.23
C MET A 161 17.06 25.04 2.29
N GLU A 162 17.06 24.00 1.43
CA GLU A 162 18.11 23.79 0.43
C GLU A 162 18.30 24.99 -0.49
N ARG A 163 17.19 25.59 -0.99
CA ARG A 163 17.25 26.79 -1.83
C ARG A 163 17.89 27.99 -1.14
N LYS A 164 17.80 28.10 0.19
CA LYS A 164 18.47 29.16 0.95
C LYS A 164 19.98 28.94 1.07
N PHE A 165 20.44 27.69 1.09
CA PHE A 165 21.85 27.36 1.16
C PHE A 165 22.57 27.44 -0.19
N LEU A 166 21.82 27.40 -1.32
CA LEU A 166 22.36 27.47 -2.68
C LEU A 166 22.42 28.91 -3.23
N LYS A 167 21.99 29.91 -2.43
CA LYS A 167 22.14 31.36 -2.73
C LYS A 167 23.32 31.92 -1.99
#